data_a9637377c3e87e35a5233e82d4b03999
#
_entry.id   a9637377c3e87e35a5233e82d4b03999
#
_cell.length_a   1.000
_cell.length_b   1.000
_cell.length_c   1.000
_cell.angle_alpha   90.00
_cell.angle_beta   90.00
_cell.angle_gamma   90.00
#
_symmetry.space_group_name_H-M   'P 1'
#
loop_
_entity.id
_entity.type
_entity.pdbx_description
1 polymer ?
#
loop_
_entity_poly.entity_id
_entity_poly.type
_entity_poly.pdbx_seq_one_letter_code
_entity_poly.pdbx_strand_id
1 'polypeptide(L)'
;MPTASEWTEHKIELPGRGRTFVRESRGDANAPTLFLLHGLGATGLLNWRTTFNALSEQYRVVVIDHHGHGRGVRARTPFRLVDCADDAAAVARELNLDRFVAVGYSMGGPIAQLLWQRHRDIVKGMVLCATACRFAPRGRRRLSYAVSPILNNLGRIAPRNVIRSAAR
;
A
#
# COMPACT_ATOMS: atom_id res chain seq x y z
N MET A 1 8.92 28.04 2.15
CA MET A 1 9.02 26.57 2.25
C MET A 1 7.71 26.10 2.82
N PRO A 2 6.95 25.23 2.15
CA PRO A 2 5.74 24.69 2.77
C PRO A 2 6.17 23.94 4.03
N THR A 3 5.55 24.26 5.14
CA THR A 3 5.65 23.56 6.42
C THR A 3 5.30 22.10 6.14
N ALA A 4 6.02 21.17 6.77
CA ALA A 4 5.78 19.74 6.66
C ALA A 4 4.27 19.49 6.73
N SER A 5 3.71 18.94 5.64
CA SER A 5 2.30 18.59 5.61
C SER A 5 2.05 17.63 6.75
N GLU A 6 1.20 18.05 7.69
CA GLU A 6 0.89 17.26 8.88
C GLU A 6 0.15 15.99 8.46
N TRP A 7 0.85 14.88 8.54
CA TRP A 7 0.25 13.55 8.43
C TRP A 7 -0.57 13.26 9.67
N THR A 8 -1.73 12.72 9.47
CA THR A 8 -2.44 12.02 10.54
C THR A 8 -2.16 10.52 10.41
N GLU A 9 -1.76 9.90 11.51
CA GLU A 9 -1.52 8.46 11.57
C GLU A 9 -2.63 7.79 12.36
N HIS A 10 -3.25 6.76 11.77
CA HIS A 10 -4.34 6.01 12.39
C HIS A 10 -4.01 4.53 12.47
N LYS A 11 -4.51 3.90 13.53
CA LYS A 11 -4.69 2.45 13.55
C LYS A 11 -6.17 2.18 13.33
N ILE A 12 -6.48 1.41 12.31
CA ILE A 12 -7.84 1.07 11.92
C ILE A 12 -8.06 -0.42 12.13
N GLU A 13 -9.13 -0.78 12.84
CA GLU A 13 -9.61 -2.16 12.92
C GLU A 13 -10.44 -2.45 11.68
N LEU A 14 -10.09 -3.50 10.96
CA LEU A 14 -10.84 -3.97 9.81
C LEU A 14 -11.68 -5.18 10.22
N PRO A 15 -13.01 -5.09 10.20
CA PRO A 15 -13.89 -6.18 10.66
C PRO A 15 -13.56 -7.52 9.99
N GLY A 16 -13.28 -8.55 10.80
CA GLY A 16 -12.90 -9.89 10.34
C GLY A 16 -11.52 -10.02 9.69
N ARG A 17 -10.75 -8.94 9.57
CA ARG A 17 -9.45 -8.92 8.88
C ARG A 17 -8.28 -8.60 9.82
N GLY A 18 -8.52 -7.83 10.88
CA GLY A 18 -7.51 -7.42 11.85
C GLY A 18 -7.19 -5.93 11.74
N ARG A 19 -6.08 -5.53 12.39
CA ARG A 19 -5.68 -4.14 12.50
C ARG A 19 -4.68 -3.76 11.43
N THR A 20 -4.85 -2.59 10.83
CA THR A 20 -3.89 -1.99 9.90
C THR A 20 -3.49 -0.57 10.34
N PHE A 21 -2.52 -0.03 9.63
CA PHE A 21 -1.98 1.30 9.84
C PHE A 21 -2.13 2.14 8.58
N VAL A 22 -2.62 3.35 8.76
CA VAL A 22 -2.92 4.30 7.69
C VAL A 22 -2.24 5.63 7.98
N ARG A 23 -1.70 6.26 6.96
CA ARG A 23 -1.32 7.67 6.95
C ARG A 23 -2.22 8.43 6.01
N GLU A 24 -2.64 9.60 6.45
CA GLU A 24 -3.53 10.46 5.68
C GLU A 24 -3.05 11.91 5.71
N SER A 25 -3.11 12.62 4.57
CA SER A 25 -2.89 14.05 4.54
C SER A 25 -4.10 14.79 5.10
N ARG A 26 -3.84 15.91 5.78
CA ARG A 26 -4.89 16.87 6.19
C ARG A 26 -5.23 17.84 5.04
N GLY A 27 -5.49 17.30 3.85
CA GLY A 27 -5.91 18.12 2.70
C GLY A 27 -7.37 18.57 2.80
N ASP A 28 -7.79 19.37 1.82
CA ASP A 28 -9.21 19.73 1.65
C ASP A 28 -10.05 18.43 1.55
N ALA A 29 -11.09 18.33 2.38
CA ALA A 29 -11.99 17.18 2.39
C ALA A 29 -12.70 16.98 1.04
N ASN A 30 -12.82 18.03 0.23
CA ASN A 30 -13.42 17.99 -1.10
C ASN A 30 -12.40 17.67 -2.22
N ALA A 31 -11.10 17.64 -1.90
CA ALA A 31 -10.07 17.31 -2.88
C ALA A 31 -10.20 15.84 -3.34
N PRO A 32 -9.88 15.55 -4.61
CA PRO A 32 -9.86 14.16 -5.09
C PRO A 32 -8.90 13.31 -4.25
N THR A 33 -9.33 12.11 -3.87
CA THR A 33 -8.52 11.22 -3.03
C THR A 33 -7.62 10.33 -3.87
N LEU A 34 -6.32 10.29 -3.50
CA LEU A 34 -5.33 9.34 -4.00
C LEU A 34 -5.06 8.28 -2.92
N PHE A 35 -5.24 7.01 -3.28
CA PHE A 35 -4.96 5.88 -2.41
C PHE A 35 -3.67 5.18 -2.87
N LEU A 36 -2.59 5.31 -2.10
CA LEU A 36 -1.24 4.93 -2.52
C LEU A 36 -0.88 3.52 -2.04
N LEU A 37 -0.52 2.65 -2.98
CA LEU A 37 -0.24 1.23 -2.82
C LEU A 37 1.24 0.96 -3.13
N HIS A 38 2.01 0.52 -2.13
CA HIS A 38 3.47 0.37 -2.24
C HIS A 38 3.92 -0.93 -2.91
N GLY A 39 5.22 -1.03 -3.24
CA GLY A 39 5.86 -2.20 -3.82
C GLY A 39 6.21 -3.30 -2.80
N LEU A 40 6.64 -4.46 -3.31
CA LEU A 40 7.08 -5.60 -2.49
C LEU A 40 8.29 -5.22 -1.62
N GLY A 41 8.29 -5.68 -0.37
CA GLY A 41 9.38 -5.46 0.58
C GLY A 41 9.51 -4.02 1.09
N ALA A 42 8.60 -3.13 0.70
CA ALA A 42 8.53 -1.75 1.16
C ALA A 42 7.45 -1.56 2.23
N THR A 43 7.33 -0.32 2.69
CA THR A 43 6.18 0.19 3.44
C THR A 43 5.61 1.39 2.70
N GLY A 44 4.42 1.81 3.04
CA GLY A 44 3.82 3.01 2.47
C GLY A 44 4.74 4.23 2.62
N LEU A 45 5.30 4.44 3.82
CA LEU A 45 6.21 5.55 4.06
C LEU A 45 7.49 5.45 3.21
N LEU A 46 8.14 4.28 3.19
CA LEU A 46 9.39 4.10 2.44
C LEU A 46 9.20 4.39 0.95
N ASN A 47 8.08 4.00 0.38
CA ASN A 47 7.82 4.14 -1.04
C ASN A 47 7.40 5.57 -1.44
N TRP A 48 6.60 6.24 -0.60
CA TRP A 48 5.89 7.45 -0.98
C TRP A 48 6.36 8.74 -0.29
N ARG A 49 7.32 8.66 0.67
CA ARG A 49 7.74 9.81 1.49
C ARG A 49 8.20 11.03 0.69
N THR A 50 8.81 10.81 -0.48
CA THR A 50 9.37 11.89 -1.32
C THR A 50 8.31 12.59 -2.18
N THR A 51 7.19 11.92 -2.48
CA THR A 51 6.11 12.44 -3.33
C THR A 51 4.89 12.88 -2.54
N PHE A 52 4.75 12.41 -1.30
CA PHE A 52 3.57 12.61 -0.49
C PHE A 52 3.23 14.10 -0.30
N ASN A 53 4.21 14.91 0.10
CA ASN A 53 3.99 16.33 0.36
C ASN A 53 3.50 17.07 -0.89
N ALA A 54 4.13 16.83 -2.03
CA ALA A 54 3.72 17.44 -3.30
C ALA A 54 2.30 17.00 -3.72
N LEU A 55 1.95 15.73 -3.50
CA LEU A 55 0.61 15.23 -3.79
C LEU A 55 -0.44 15.83 -2.84
N SER A 56 -0.10 15.99 -1.56
CA SER A 56 -1.01 16.52 -0.55
C SER A 56 -1.33 18.01 -0.69
N GLU A 57 -0.62 18.75 -1.54
CA GLU A 57 -0.96 20.14 -1.89
C GLU A 57 -2.26 20.24 -2.69
N GLN A 58 -2.62 19.19 -3.46
CA GLN A 58 -3.75 19.20 -4.37
C GLN A 58 -4.75 18.07 -4.15
N TYR A 59 -4.37 17.04 -3.38
CA TYR A 59 -5.14 15.82 -3.19
C TYR A 59 -5.24 15.46 -1.71
N ARG A 60 -6.34 14.84 -1.35
CA ARG A 60 -6.37 14.02 -0.14
C ARG A 60 -5.57 12.75 -0.40
N VAL A 61 -4.52 12.50 0.35
CA VAL A 61 -3.63 11.35 0.13
C VAL A 61 -3.76 10.36 1.27
N VAL A 62 -4.06 9.12 0.93
CA VAL A 62 -4.15 7.99 1.87
C VAL A 62 -3.07 6.98 1.51
N VAL A 63 -2.28 6.57 2.50
CA VAL A 63 -1.19 5.59 2.36
C VAL A 63 -1.38 4.48 3.38
N ILE A 64 -1.35 3.24 2.94
CA ILE A 64 -1.39 2.06 3.82
C ILE A 64 -0.11 1.26 3.74
N ASP A 65 0.14 0.46 4.77
CA ASP A 65 1.05 -0.67 4.68
C ASP A 65 0.22 -1.91 4.29
N HIS A 66 0.67 -2.64 3.26
CA HIS A 66 -0.05 -3.82 2.77
C HIS A 66 -0.07 -4.97 3.77
N HIS A 67 -1.00 -5.89 3.57
CA HIS A 67 -1.07 -7.19 4.25
C HIS A 67 0.32 -7.83 4.34
N GLY A 68 0.75 -8.20 5.54
CA GLY A 68 2.06 -8.82 5.78
C GLY A 68 3.28 -7.87 5.69
N HIS A 69 3.09 -6.59 5.40
CA HIS A 69 4.17 -5.59 5.32
C HIS A 69 4.06 -4.55 6.43
N GLY A 70 5.19 -4.00 6.86
CA GLY A 70 5.27 -2.89 7.81
C GLY A 70 4.36 -3.04 9.02
N ARG A 71 3.43 -2.10 9.19
CA ARG A 71 2.39 -2.07 10.23
C ARG A 71 0.99 -2.46 9.70
N GLY A 72 0.93 -3.04 8.48
CA GLY A 72 -0.29 -3.55 7.88
C GLY A 72 -0.84 -4.79 8.59
N VAL A 73 -1.97 -5.29 8.11
CA VAL A 73 -2.63 -6.49 8.66
C VAL A 73 -1.63 -7.64 8.78
N ARG A 74 -1.59 -8.31 9.94
CA ARG A 74 -0.72 -9.47 10.15
C ARG A 74 -1.33 -10.71 9.50
N ALA A 75 -0.62 -11.22 8.49
CA ALA A 75 -1.04 -12.43 7.79
C ALA A 75 -1.02 -13.64 8.73
N ARG A 76 -2.15 -14.35 8.79
CA ARG A 76 -2.27 -15.67 9.41
C ARG A 76 -2.29 -16.79 8.37
N THR A 77 -2.39 -16.43 7.11
CA THR A 77 -2.44 -17.30 5.92
C THR A 77 -1.32 -16.93 4.95
N PRO A 78 -0.99 -17.76 3.94
CA PRO A 78 -0.05 -17.39 2.90
C PRO A 78 -0.43 -16.06 2.23
N PHE A 79 0.56 -15.21 1.97
CA PHE A 79 0.39 -13.89 1.36
C PHE A 79 -0.26 -13.98 -0.03
N ARG A 80 -1.30 -13.19 -0.25
CA ARG A 80 -1.98 -13.07 -1.54
C ARG A 80 -2.26 -11.59 -1.86
N LEU A 81 -2.08 -11.19 -3.12
CA LEU A 81 -2.36 -9.81 -3.55
C LEU A 81 -3.85 -9.43 -3.41
N VAL A 82 -4.73 -10.42 -3.50
CA VAL A 82 -6.18 -10.19 -3.30
C VAL A 82 -6.49 -9.75 -1.87
N ASP A 83 -5.76 -10.27 -0.88
CA ASP A 83 -5.96 -9.86 0.52
C ASP A 83 -5.54 -8.40 0.72
N CYS A 84 -4.47 -7.95 0.03
CA CYS A 84 -4.06 -6.55 0.03
C CYS A 84 -5.12 -5.63 -0.59
N ALA A 85 -5.77 -6.07 -1.68
CA ALA A 85 -6.83 -5.32 -2.34
C ALA A 85 -8.08 -5.22 -1.45
N ASP A 86 -8.48 -6.32 -0.82
CA ASP A 86 -9.62 -6.34 0.08
C ASP A 86 -9.36 -5.55 1.38
N ASP A 87 -8.12 -5.55 1.91
CA ASP A 87 -7.74 -4.69 3.03
C ASP A 87 -7.81 -3.21 2.64
N ALA A 88 -7.32 -2.83 1.45
CA ALA A 88 -7.40 -1.47 0.95
C ALA A 88 -8.85 -0.99 0.80
N ALA A 89 -9.75 -1.86 0.29
CA ALA A 89 -11.16 -1.56 0.20
C ALA A 89 -11.82 -1.41 1.58
N ALA A 90 -11.44 -2.25 2.54
CA ALA A 90 -11.92 -2.15 3.92
C ALA A 90 -11.48 -0.83 4.57
N VAL A 91 -10.20 -0.44 4.40
CA VAL A 91 -9.69 0.87 4.87
C VAL A 91 -10.47 2.01 4.24
N ALA A 92 -10.72 1.97 2.93
CA ALA A 92 -11.47 3.02 2.24
C ALA A 92 -12.88 3.21 2.84
N ARG A 93 -13.56 2.10 3.18
CA ARG A 93 -14.88 2.15 3.83
C ARG A 93 -14.82 2.73 5.24
N GLU A 94 -13.84 2.31 6.05
CA GLU A 94 -13.63 2.84 7.41
C GLU A 94 -13.30 4.35 7.42
N LEU A 95 -12.63 4.84 6.36
CA LEU A 95 -12.35 6.26 6.16
C LEU A 95 -13.49 7.04 5.47
N ASN A 96 -14.61 6.38 5.19
CA ASN A 96 -15.75 6.94 4.46
C ASN A 96 -15.32 7.57 3.12
N LEU A 97 -14.47 6.88 2.36
CA LEU A 97 -14.07 7.31 1.03
C LEU A 97 -15.11 6.83 0.02
N ASP A 98 -15.90 7.74 -0.53
CA ASP A 98 -16.89 7.40 -1.54
C ASP A 98 -16.24 6.86 -2.80
N ARG A 99 -15.27 7.61 -3.35
CA ARG A 99 -14.50 7.21 -4.53
C ARG A 99 -13.11 7.81 -4.52
N PHE A 100 -12.12 7.01 -4.97
CA PHE A 100 -10.72 7.42 -5.01
C PHE A 100 -9.98 6.92 -6.28
N VAL A 101 -8.82 7.49 -6.55
CA VAL A 101 -7.87 7.00 -7.55
C VAL A 101 -6.83 6.12 -6.85
N ALA A 102 -6.73 4.85 -7.26
CA ALA A 102 -5.72 3.92 -6.75
C ALA A 102 -4.38 4.14 -7.47
N VAL A 103 -3.33 4.48 -6.73
CA VAL A 103 -1.98 4.70 -7.28
C VAL A 103 -1.09 3.54 -6.86
N GLY A 104 -0.73 2.67 -7.79
CA GLY A 104 0.03 1.45 -7.51
C GLY A 104 1.45 1.48 -8.06
N TYR A 105 2.45 1.33 -7.19
CA TYR A 105 3.85 1.19 -7.58
C TYR A 105 4.29 -0.26 -7.53
N SER A 106 4.93 -0.76 -8.60
CA SER A 106 5.45 -2.14 -8.67
C SER A 106 4.37 -3.18 -8.28
N MET A 107 4.52 -3.91 -7.18
CA MET A 107 3.50 -4.83 -6.66
C MET A 107 2.16 -4.14 -6.35
N GLY A 108 2.18 -2.86 -5.99
CA GLY A 108 0.96 -2.07 -5.80
C GLY A 108 0.11 -1.94 -7.07
N GLY A 109 0.71 -2.10 -8.26
CA GLY A 109 -0.03 -2.07 -9.53
C GLY A 109 -1.04 -3.20 -9.70
N PRO A 110 -0.66 -4.49 -9.62
CA PRO A 110 -1.61 -5.60 -9.57
C PRO A 110 -2.62 -5.50 -8.43
N ILE A 111 -2.22 -4.95 -7.27
CA ILE A 111 -3.16 -4.72 -6.16
C ILE A 111 -4.21 -3.68 -6.58
N ALA A 112 -3.81 -2.56 -7.22
CA ALA A 112 -4.74 -1.56 -7.75
C ALA A 112 -5.70 -2.15 -8.78
N GLN A 113 -5.21 -3.03 -9.67
CA GLN A 113 -6.05 -3.72 -10.66
C GLN A 113 -7.06 -4.66 -10.01
N LEU A 114 -6.63 -5.45 -9.00
CA LEU A 114 -7.51 -6.32 -8.22
C LEU A 114 -8.54 -5.50 -7.44
N LEU A 115 -8.12 -4.39 -6.83
CA LEU A 115 -9.00 -3.47 -6.12
C LEU A 115 -10.08 -2.91 -7.06
N TRP A 116 -9.70 -2.44 -8.24
CA TRP A 116 -10.65 -1.97 -9.25
C TRP A 116 -11.57 -3.08 -9.76
N GLN A 117 -11.06 -4.30 -9.96
CA GLN A 117 -11.85 -5.43 -10.43
C GLN A 117 -12.93 -5.86 -9.42
N ARG A 118 -12.59 -5.85 -8.12
CA ARG A 118 -13.41 -6.41 -7.04
C ARG A 118 -14.29 -5.37 -6.34
N HIS A 119 -13.88 -4.09 -6.38
CA HIS A 119 -14.48 -2.99 -5.63
C HIS A 119 -14.66 -1.76 -6.54
N ARG A 120 -15.31 -1.97 -7.69
CA ARG A 120 -15.50 -0.94 -8.73
C ARG A 120 -16.29 0.27 -8.26
N ASP A 121 -17.15 0.07 -7.31
CA ASP A 121 -18.03 1.08 -6.70
C ASP A 121 -17.21 2.22 -6.07
N ILE A 122 -16.07 1.90 -5.47
CA ILE A 122 -15.23 2.86 -4.74
C ILE A 122 -13.98 3.31 -5.52
N VAL A 123 -13.62 2.68 -6.64
CA VAL A 123 -12.44 3.07 -7.44
C VAL A 123 -12.84 3.89 -8.65
N LYS A 124 -12.46 5.18 -8.66
CA LYS A 124 -12.71 6.11 -9.76
C LYS A 124 -11.76 5.91 -10.94
N GLY A 125 -10.52 5.51 -10.67
CA GLY A 125 -9.48 5.34 -11.67
C GLY A 125 -8.21 4.75 -11.06
N MET A 126 -7.21 4.49 -11.92
CA MET A 126 -5.92 3.94 -11.49
C MET A 126 -4.76 4.69 -12.13
N VAL A 127 -3.67 4.85 -11.36
CA VAL A 127 -2.35 5.24 -11.85
C VAL A 127 -1.38 4.09 -11.58
N LEU A 128 -0.74 3.58 -12.62
CA LEU A 128 0.13 2.41 -12.57
C LEU A 128 1.58 2.83 -12.81
N CYS A 129 2.41 2.75 -11.77
CA CYS A 129 3.80 3.21 -11.77
C CYS A 129 4.76 2.02 -11.72
N ALA A 130 5.72 1.95 -12.65
CA ALA A 130 6.78 0.93 -12.68
C ALA A 130 6.27 -0.51 -12.42
N THR A 131 5.18 -0.89 -13.07
CA THR A 131 4.46 -2.14 -12.83
C THR A 131 4.16 -2.89 -14.13
N ALA A 132 3.69 -4.12 -13.99
CA ALA A 132 3.26 -4.96 -15.10
C ALA A 132 2.08 -5.83 -14.68
N CYS A 133 1.28 -6.25 -15.65
CA CYS A 133 0.19 -7.21 -15.41
C CYS A 133 0.71 -8.64 -15.15
N ARG A 134 1.98 -8.91 -15.48
CA ARG A 134 2.65 -10.20 -15.27
C ARG A 134 4.12 -9.97 -14.92
N PHE A 135 4.57 -10.48 -13.78
CA PHE A 135 5.95 -10.35 -13.29
C PHE A 135 6.85 -11.55 -13.63
N ALA A 136 6.31 -12.64 -14.21
CA ALA A 136 7.10 -13.81 -14.58
C ALA A 136 6.67 -14.38 -15.95
N PRO A 137 7.62 -14.83 -16.78
CA PRO A 137 7.33 -15.62 -17.97
C PRO A 137 6.57 -16.90 -17.62
N ARG A 138 5.69 -17.36 -18.51
CA ARG A 138 4.82 -18.53 -18.30
C ARG A 138 5.53 -19.82 -17.82
N GLY A 139 6.82 -20.00 -18.11
CA GLY A 139 7.60 -21.20 -17.75
C GLY A 139 8.34 -21.15 -16.40
N ARG A 140 8.49 -19.98 -15.78
CA ARG A 140 9.28 -19.80 -14.53
C ARG A 140 8.45 -19.52 -13.28
N ARG A 141 7.17 -19.77 -13.33
CA ARG A 141 6.21 -19.47 -12.23
C ARG A 141 6.57 -20.11 -10.88
N ARG A 142 7.24 -21.25 -10.87
CA ARG A 142 7.58 -21.96 -9.62
C ARG A 142 8.74 -21.33 -8.85
N LEU A 143 9.71 -20.70 -9.54
CA LEU A 143 10.92 -20.18 -8.89
C LEU A 143 10.70 -18.81 -8.22
N SER A 144 9.92 -17.92 -8.83
CA SER A 144 9.64 -16.58 -8.28
C SER A 144 8.77 -16.63 -7.01
N TYR A 145 7.87 -17.60 -6.90
CA TYR A 145 7.08 -17.83 -5.68
C TYR A 145 7.88 -18.50 -4.55
N ALA A 146 8.92 -19.28 -4.89
CA ALA A 146 9.79 -19.93 -3.91
C ALA A 146 10.75 -18.95 -3.19
N VAL A 147 11.09 -17.83 -3.86
CA VAL A 147 12.00 -16.82 -3.29
C VAL A 147 11.26 -15.83 -2.35
N SER A 148 9.97 -15.65 -2.53
CA SER A 148 9.15 -14.73 -1.72
C SER A 148 9.15 -15.05 -0.22
N PRO A 149 9.04 -16.31 0.25
CA PRO A 149 9.14 -16.64 1.67
C PRO A 149 10.54 -16.39 2.25
N ILE A 150 11.59 -16.58 1.44
CA ILE A 150 12.99 -16.36 1.86
C ILE A 150 13.24 -14.87 2.08
N LEU A 151 12.78 -14.01 1.18
CA LEU A 151 12.88 -12.55 1.34
C LEU A 151 12.07 -12.03 2.52
N ASN A 152 10.89 -12.59 2.78
CA ASN A 152 10.08 -12.23 3.96
C ASN A 152 10.75 -12.68 5.28
N ASN A 153 11.46 -13.80 5.28
CA ASN A 153 12.20 -14.26 6.46
C ASN A 153 13.51 -13.50 6.68
N LEU A 154 14.21 -13.08 5.62
CA LEU A 154 15.40 -12.24 5.73
C LEU A 154 15.08 -10.87 6.35
N GLY A 155 13.93 -10.26 6.04
CA GLY A 155 13.45 -9.04 6.69
C GLY A 155 13.11 -9.21 8.18
N ARG A 156 12.86 -10.45 8.65
CA ARG A 156 12.60 -10.76 10.07
C ARG A 156 13.88 -11.04 10.86
N ILE A 157 14.96 -11.46 10.17
CA ILE A 157 16.24 -11.87 10.78
C ILE A 157 17.27 -10.73 10.69
N ALA A 158 17.05 -9.73 9.82
CA ALA A 158 17.96 -8.60 9.71
C ALA A 158 18.02 -7.84 11.04
N PRO A 159 19.21 -7.70 11.66
CA PRO A 159 19.37 -6.96 12.91
C PRO A 159 18.87 -5.52 12.71
N ARG A 160 18.19 -4.99 13.72
CA ARG A 160 17.62 -3.61 13.69
C ARG A 160 18.60 -2.52 13.26
N ASN A 161 19.90 -2.78 13.35
CA ASN A 161 20.99 -1.86 13.01
C ASN A 161 21.16 -1.68 11.48
N VAL A 162 20.84 -2.71 10.67
CA VAL A 162 20.94 -2.66 9.20
C VAL A 162 19.81 -1.81 8.61
N ILE A 163 18.64 -1.81 9.25
CA ILE A 163 17.48 -1.02 8.82
C ILE A 163 17.71 0.48 9.07
N ARG A 164 18.51 0.84 10.10
CA ARG A 164 18.84 2.25 10.40
C ARG A 164 19.83 2.88 9.44
N SER A 165 20.73 2.10 8.81
CA SER A 165 21.73 2.61 7.87
C SER A 165 21.16 2.93 6.47
N ALA A 166 20.04 2.35 6.09
CA ALA A 166 19.36 2.63 4.82
C ALA A 166 18.38 3.81 4.88
N ALA A 167 18.24 4.45 6.04
CA ALA A 167 17.32 5.56 6.32
C ALA A 167 18.02 6.90 6.58
N ARG A 168 19.33 7.00 6.25
CA ARG A 168 20.08 8.27 6.26
C ARG A 168 20.37 8.75 4.85
#